data_81f516296e9ad54aad2ef25daba2b3fc
#
_entry.id   81f516296e9ad54aad2ef25daba2b3fc
#
_cell.length_a   1.000
_cell.length_b   1.000
_cell.length_c   1.000
_cell.angle_alpha   90.00
_cell.angle_beta   90.00
_cell.angle_gamma   90.00
#
_symmetry.space_group_name_H-M   'P 1'
#
loop_
_entity.id
_entity.type
_entity.pdbx_description
1 polymer ?
#
loop_
_entity_poly.entity_id
_entity_poly.type
_entity_poly.pdbx_seq_one_letter_code
_entity_poly.pdbx_strand_id
1 'polypeptide(L)'
;MTRTSGREVVRSLAGKDLNESGAVVNLVVTGNSRFYDYSFIENELETWTKYNEYPDLVIVGGASGVDYLAERWAENLNIPIAVFSEAWQQPRQSDGTDSGRPEASNDLPHMMLENATHLLAFPGPGSVWTNRMIEIANEMNIPTIVVELPMDEHE
;
A
#
# COMPACT_ATOMS: atom_id res chain seq x y z
N MET A 1 24.17 2.39 -5.27
CA MET A 1 23.41 1.13 -5.36
C MET A 1 21.97 1.41 -5.72
N THR A 2 21.46 0.73 -6.72
CA THR A 2 20.10 0.93 -7.17
C THR A 2 19.12 0.13 -6.32
N ARG A 3 18.06 0.78 -5.90
CA ARG A 3 17.01 0.12 -5.15
C ARG A 3 16.26 -0.87 -6.04
N THR A 4 16.01 -2.06 -5.54
CA THR A 4 15.22 -3.04 -6.26
C THR A 4 13.79 -2.53 -6.44
N SER A 5 13.26 -2.62 -7.65
CA SER A 5 11.91 -2.13 -7.91
C SER A 5 10.87 -3.01 -7.25
N GLY A 6 9.71 -2.41 -6.97
CA GLY A 6 8.61 -3.16 -6.37
C GLY A 6 8.19 -4.34 -7.23
N ARG A 7 8.20 -4.16 -8.55
CA ARG A 7 7.84 -5.23 -9.48
C ARG A 7 8.77 -6.43 -9.36
N GLU A 8 10.07 -6.16 -9.20
CA GLU A 8 11.04 -7.24 -9.04
C GLU A 8 10.85 -7.97 -7.72
N VAL A 9 10.57 -7.23 -6.64
CA VAL A 9 10.32 -7.84 -5.34
C VAL A 9 9.09 -8.73 -5.40
N VAL A 10 8.00 -8.23 -6.00
CA VAL A 10 6.78 -9.02 -6.16
C VAL A 10 7.05 -10.28 -6.99
N ARG A 11 7.78 -10.11 -8.09
CA ARG A 11 8.09 -11.25 -8.96
C ARG A 11 8.86 -12.33 -8.20
N SER A 12 9.76 -11.92 -7.31
CA SER A 12 10.58 -12.86 -6.55
C SER A 12 9.86 -13.49 -5.39
N LEU A 13 8.97 -12.76 -4.71
CA LEU A 13 8.48 -13.18 -3.40
C LEU A 13 6.98 -13.46 -3.32
N ALA A 14 6.18 -12.96 -4.27
CA ALA A 14 4.73 -12.99 -4.11
C ALA A 14 4.11 -14.37 -3.95
N GLY A 15 4.75 -15.39 -4.45
CA GLY A 15 4.22 -16.75 -4.32
C GLY A 15 4.79 -17.55 -3.15
N LYS A 16 5.57 -16.91 -2.29
CA LYS A 16 6.29 -17.63 -1.24
C LYS A 16 5.63 -17.48 0.13
N ASP A 17 5.42 -18.58 0.79
CA ASP A 17 4.90 -18.63 2.16
C ASP A 17 6.08 -18.47 3.12
N LEU A 18 6.55 -17.24 3.25
CA LEU A 18 7.77 -16.97 4.03
C LEU A 18 7.57 -17.16 5.53
N ASN A 19 6.35 -17.04 6.00
CA ASN A 19 6.05 -17.27 7.40
C ASN A 19 5.70 -18.71 7.71
N GLU A 20 5.69 -19.56 6.70
CA GLU A 20 5.39 -20.99 6.83
C GLU A 20 4.04 -21.21 7.55
N SER A 21 3.08 -20.33 7.25
CA SER A 21 1.77 -20.39 7.89
C SER A 21 0.79 -21.32 7.16
N GLY A 22 1.18 -21.81 6.00
CA GLY A 22 0.32 -22.65 5.17
C GLY A 22 -0.44 -21.88 4.11
N ALA A 23 -0.32 -20.56 4.10
CA ALA A 23 -0.98 -19.70 3.11
C ALA A 23 -0.10 -18.49 2.84
N VAL A 24 -0.09 -18.04 1.58
CA VAL A 24 0.63 -16.84 1.21
C VAL A 24 -0.24 -15.63 1.55
N VAL A 25 0.32 -14.65 2.24
CA VAL A 25 -0.38 -13.42 2.57
C VAL A 25 0.42 -12.24 2.00
N ASN A 26 -0.12 -11.63 0.96
CA ASN A 26 0.47 -10.45 0.32
C ASN A 26 -0.47 -9.27 0.56
N LEU A 27 -0.06 -8.35 1.42
CA LEU A 27 -0.90 -7.24 1.85
C LEU A 27 -0.51 -5.96 1.14
N VAL A 28 -1.46 -5.35 0.44
CA VAL A 28 -1.30 -4.01 -0.09
C VAL A 28 -1.83 -3.03 0.95
N VAL A 29 -1.02 -2.02 1.28
CA VAL A 29 -1.44 -0.95 2.18
C VAL A 29 -1.40 0.35 1.42
N THR A 30 -2.47 1.12 1.47
CA THR A 30 -2.55 2.41 0.82
C THR A 30 -3.33 3.37 1.70
N GLY A 31 -3.08 4.66 1.56
CA GLY A 31 -3.79 5.63 2.37
C GLY A 31 -3.36 7.05 2.13
N ASN A 32 -3.86 7.93 2.97
CA ASN A 32 -3.64 9.36 2.87
C ASN A 32 -2.16 9.71 3.01
N SER A 33 -1.65 10.51 2.10
CA SER A 33 -0.22 10.88 2.05
C SER A 33 0.18 11.90 3.10
N ARG A 34 -0.77 12.41 3.85
CA ARG A 34 -0.52 13.45 4.87
C ARG A 34 -0.71 12.95 6.30
N PHE A 35 -0.98 11.68 6.47
CA PHE A 35 -1.22 11.11 7.79
C PHE A 35 0.07 10.50 8.33
N TYR A 36 0.51 10.94 9.51
CA TYR A 36 1.78 10.53 10.07
C TYR A 36 1.71 9.98 11.49
N ASP A 37 0.53 9.62 11.97
CA ASP A 37 0.42 9.02 13.30
C ASP A 37 0.76 7.53 13.22
N TYR A 38 2.02 7.22 13.47
CA TYR A 38 2.50 5.86 13.39
C TYR A 38 1.79 4.92 14.37
N SER A 39 1.52 5.39 15.59
CA SER A 39 0.85 4.55 16.59
C SER A 39 -0.50 4.06 16.11
N PHE A 40 -1.24 4.94 15.43
CA PHE A 40 -2.54 4.56 14.88
C PHE A 40 -2.39 3.47 13.82
N ILE A 41 -1.47 3.67 12.89
CA ILE A 41 -1.25 2.71 11.80
C ILE A 41 -0.72 1.39 12.36
N GLU A 42 0.22 1.46 13.29
CA GLU A 42 0.76 0.26 13.92
C GLU A 42 -0.36 -0.55 14.59
N ASN A 43 -1.23 0.11 15.35
CA ASN A 43 -2.32 -0.58 16.01
C ASN A 43 -3.27 -1.24 15.02
N GLU A 44 -3.58 -0.56 13.92
CA GLU A 44 -4.48 -1.13 12.92
C GLU A 44 -3.84 -2.31 12.21
N LEU A 45 -2.56 -2.22 11.90
CA LEU A 45 -1.85 -3.32 11.26
C LEU A 45 -1.74 -4.52 12.20
N GLU A 46 -1.44 -4.29 13.48
CA GLU A 46 -1.37 -5.38 14.44
C GLU A 46 -2.73 -6.03 14.65
N THR A 47 -3.80 -5.24 14.67
CA THR A 47 -5.14 -5.78 14.74
C THR A 47 -5.47 -6.64 13.52
N TRP A 48 -5.08 -6.13 12.34
CA TRP A 48 -5.29 -6.85 11.10
C TRP A 48 -4.60 -8.23 11.13
N THR A 49 -3.37 -8.30 11.63
CA THR A 49 -2.61 -9.56 11.69
C THR A 49 -3.26 -10.58 12.61
N LYS A 50 -3.97 -10.13 13.63
CA LYS A 50 -4.66 -11.06 14.54
C LYS A 50 -5.73 -11.87 13.83
N TYR A 51 -6.28 -11.32 12.76
CA TYR A 51 -7.35 -11.98 12.01
C TYR A 51 -6.84 -12.62 10.72
N ASN A 52 -5.68 -12.23 10.23
CA ASN A 52 -5.22 -12.60 8.89
C ASN A 52 -3.79 -13.12 8.82
N GLU A 53 -3.11 -13.27 9.93
CA GLU A 53 -1.70 -13.64 9.99
C GLU A 53 -0.78 -12.50 9.56
N TYR A 54 0.48 -12.61 9.87
CA TYR A 54 1.46 -11.62 9.43
C TYR A 54 1.70 -11.76 7.92
N PRO A 55 1.83 -10.66 7.20
CA PRO A 55 2.09 -10.75 5.77
C PRO A 55 3.43 -11.38 5.45
N ASP A 56 3.49 -12.13 4.37
CA ASP A 56 4.74 -12.59 3.80
C ASP A 56 5.39 -11.47 3.00
N LEU A 57 4.57 -10.55 2.50
CA LEU A 57 5.00 -9.43 1.68
C LEU A 57 4.05 -8.27 1.89
N VAL A 58 4.60 -7.07 2.10
CA VAL A 58 3.83 -5.83 2.14
C VAL A 58 4.11 -5.07 0.87
N ILE A 59 3.05 -4.62 0.20
CA ILE A 59 3.16 -3.89 -1.07
C ILE A 59 2.63 -2.48 -0.87
N VAL A 60 3.42 -1.49 -1.22
CA VAL A 60 3.03 -0.08 -1.09
C VAL A 60 3.41 0.69 -2.34
N GLY A 61 2.81 1.85 -2.51
CA GLY A 61 3.07 2.69 -3.67
C GLY A 61 4.19 3.70 -3.50
N GLY A 62 4.82 3.73 -2.35
CA GLY A 62 5.96 4.61 -2.13
C GLY A 62 5.62 6.06 -1.84
N ALA A 63 4.35 6.36 -1.57
CA ALA A 63 3.96 7.71 -1.19
C ALA A 63 4.38 8.01 0.25
N SER A 64 4.27 9.27 0.64
CA SER A 64 4.44 9.65 2.04
C SER A 64 3.19 9.26 2.84
N GLY A 65 3.16 9.58 4.10
CA GLY A 65 2.00 9.30 4.95
C GLY A 65 1.82 7.83 5.23
N VAL A 66 0.62 7.32 5.02
CA VAL A 66 0.29 5.93 5.36
C VAL A 66 1.24 4.93 4.71
N ASP A 67 1.56 5.11 3.43
CA ASP A 67 2.48 4.20 2.74
C ASP A 67 3.83 4.13 3.47
N TYR A 68 4.36 5.28 3.82
CA TYR A 68 5.63 5.36 4.55
C TYR A 68 5.53 4.67 5.92
N LEU A 69 4.43 4.89 6.63
CA LEU A 69 4.26 4.30 7.96
C LEU A 69 4.13 2.78 7.87
N ALA A 70 3.48 2.28 6.82
CA ALA A 70 3.39 0.85 6.60
C ALA A 70 4.76 0.24 6.29
N GLU A 71 5.58 0.94 5.50
CA GLU A 71 6.95 0.50 5.25
C GLU A 71 7.73 0.39 6.56
N ARG A 72 7.59 1.39 7.41
CA ARG A 72 8.29 1.41 8.69
C ARG A 72 7.87 0.24 9.56
N TRP A 73 6.57 -0.03 9.61
CA TRP A 73 6.06 -1.17 10.38
C TRP A 73 6.63 -2.49 9.87
N ALA A 74 6.64 -2.67 8.56
CA ALA A 74 7.17 -3.90 7.96
C ALA A 74 8.66 -4.03 8.19
N GLU A 75 9.42 -2.93 8.07
CA GLU A 75 10.85 -2.95 8.34
C GLU A 75 11.14 -3.37 9.79
N ASN A 76 10.37 -2.85 10.72
CA ASN A 76 10.56 -3.17 12.14
C ASN A 76 10.34 -4.65 12.42
N LEU A 77 9.55 -5.32 11.61
CA LEU A 77 9.23 -6.74 11.78
C LEU A 77 9.98 -7.63 10.80
N ASN A 78 10.87 -7.05 10.01
CA ASN A 78 11.64 -7.78 9.00
C ASN A 78 10.76 -8.45 7.96
N ILE A 79 9.62 -7.83 7.64
CA ILE A 79 8.74 -8.29 6.58
C ILE A 79 9.21 -7.69 5.26
N PRO A 80 9.38 -8.49 4.21
CA PRO A 80 9.76 -7.95 2.90
C PRO A 80 8.76 -6.93 2.39
N ILE A 81 9.26 -5.90 1.70
CA ILE A 81 8.45 -4.78 1.22
C ILE A 81 8.68 -4.60 -0.28
N ALA A 82 7.60 -4.53 -1.04
CA ALA A 82 7.65 -4.15 -2.45
C ALA A 82 7.13 -2.72 -2.58
N VAL A 83 8.00 -1.81 -2.97
CA VAL A 83 7.63 -0.39 -3.11
C VAL A 83 7.52 -0.06 -4.59
N PHE A 84 6.31 0.26 -5.03
CA PHE A 84 6.04 0.62 -6.42
C PHE A 84 6.20 2.13 -6.60
N SER A 85 7.45 2.59 -6.50
CA SER A 85 7.72 4.02 -6.54
C SER A 85 8.09 4.54 -7.94
N GLU A 86 8.04 3.70 -8.95
CA GLU A 86 8.47 4.09 -10.29
C GLU A 86 7.70 5.29 -10.83
N ALA A 87 6.40 5.31 -10.60
CA ALA A 87 5.58 6.42 -11.08
C ALA A 87 5.90 7.73 -10.39
N TRP A 88 6.39 7.65 -9.16
CA TRP A 88 6.69 8.85 -8.38
C TRP A 88 8.05 9.43 -8.69
N GLN A 89 8.89 8.69 -9.42
CA GLN A 89 10.23 9.13 -9.81
C GLN A 89 10.22 9.90 -11.12
N GLN A 90 9.11 9.84 -11.86
CA GLN A 90 8.98 10.58 -13.11
C GLN A 90 8.79 12.06 -12.82
N PRO A 91 9.38 12.93 -13.65
CA PRO A 91 9.12 14.35 -13.49
C PRO A 91 7.64 14.63 -13.62
N ARG A 92 7.14 15.45 -12.72
CA ARG A 92 5.72 15.80 -12.74
C ARG A 92 5.45 16.76 -13.90
N GLN A 93 4.34 16.53 -14.57
CA GLN A 93 3.90 17.49 -15.59
C GLN A 93 3.61 18.81 -14.91
N SER A 94 3.90 19.89 -15.62
CA SER A 94 3.80 21.21 -15.03
C SER A 94 2.44 21.87 -15.25
N ASP A 95 1.41 21.08 -15.36
CA ASP A 95 0.06 21.60 -15.57
C ASP A 95 -0.60 22.05 -14.26
N GLY A 96 0.06 21.84 -13.16
CA GLY A 96 -0.45 22.27 -11.88
C GLY A 96 -1.45 21.35 -11.23
N THR A 97 -1.86 20.30 -11.90
CA THR A 97 -2.79 19.37 -11.29
C THR A 97 -2.03 18.41 -10.38
N ASP A 98 -2.63 18.11 -9.28
CA ASP A 98 -2.00 17.26 -8.28
C ASP A 98 -2.90 16.13 -7.87
N SER A 99 -3.88 15.84 -8.68
CA SER A 99 -4.85 14.81 -8.40
C SER A 99 -4.33 13.45 -8.84
N GLY A 100 -3.80 12.70 -7.87
CA GLY A 100 -3.48 11.31 -8.10
C GLY A 100 -2.33 11.03 -9.05
N ARG A 101 -1.40 11.94 -9.24
CA ARG A 101 -0.26 11.68 -10.10
C ARG A 101 -0.68 11.32 -11.52
N PRO A 102 -1.11 12.28 -12.33
CA PRO A 102 -1.56 11.98 -13.70
C PRO A 102 -0.51 11.28 -14.56
N GLU A 103 0.75 11.46 -14.27
CA GLU A 103 1.82 10.79 -14.99
C GLU A 103 2.01 9.33 -14.58
N ALA A 104 1.34 8.88 -13.53
CA ALA A 104 1.42 7.49 -13.13
C ALA A 104 0.67 6.64 -14.14
N SER A 105 1.18 5.45 -14.41
CA SER A 105 0.52 4.53 -15.29
C SER A 105 -0.86 4.19 -14.78
N ASN A 106 -1.86 4.14 -15.67
CA ASN A 106 -3.19 3.70 -15.30
C ASN A 106 -3.20 2.25 -14.84
N ASP A 107 -2.16 1.51 -15.20
CA ASP A 107 -2.05 0.11 -14.82
C ASP A 107 -1.40 -0.09 -13.45
N LEU A 108 -0.86 0.97 -12.85
CA LEU A 108 -0.14 0.84 -11.59
C LEU A 108 -1.00 0.21 -10.48
N PRO A 109 -2.25 0.63 -10.28
CA PRO A 109 -3.07 -0.04 -9.27
C PRO A 109 -3.23 -1.53 -9.54
N HIS A 110 -3.43 -1.90 -10.81
CA HIS A 110 -3.58 -3.31 -11.16
C HIS A 110 -2.28 -4.08 -10.92
N MET A 111 -1.14 -3.47 -11.23
CA MET A 111 0.16 -4.10 -10.99
C MET A 111 0.41 -4.35 -9.52
N MET A 112 -0.01 -3.42 -8.67
CA MET A 112 0.14 -3.59 -7.24
C MET A 112 -0.79 -4.67 -6.69
N LEU A 113 -1.98 -4.77 -7.26
CA LEU A 113 -3.02 -5.65 -6.76
C LEU A 113 -3.01 -7.04 -7.37
N GLU A 114 -2.35 -7.24 -8.50
CA GLU A 114 -2.45 -8.52 -9.20
C GLU A 114 -1.93 -9.72 -8.40
N ASN A 115 -1.02 -9.49 -7.47
CA ASN A 115 -0.50 -10.55 -6.62
C ASN A 115 -0.93 -10.38 -5.17
N ALA A 116 -1.83 -9.45 -4.90
CA ALA A 116 -2.28 -9.18 -3.55
C ALA A 116 -3.31 -10.22 -3.11
N THR A 117 -3.23 -10.60 -1.85
CA THR A 117 -4.28 -11.43 -1.26
C THR A 117 -5.25 -10.57 -0.46
N HIS A 118 -4.83 -9.38 -0.04
CA HIS A 118 -5.64 -8.49 0.78
C HIS A 118 -5.25 -7.03 0.52
N LEU A 119 -6.20 -6.14 0.71
CA LEU A 119 -5.96 -4.70 0.70
C LEU A 119 -6.42 -4.09 2.01
N LEU A 120 -5.56 -3.29 2.63
CA LEU A 120 -5.91 -2.51 3.81
C LEU A 120 -5.75 -1.04 3.43
N ALA A 121 -6.85 -0.30 3.44
CA ALA A 121 -6.89 1.07 2.95
C ALA A 121 -7.25 2.05 4.05
N PHE A 122 -6.57 3.17 4.07
CA PHE A 122 -6.76 4.24 5.06
C PHE A 122 -7.05 5.56 4.35
N PRO A 123 -8.24 5.73 3.78
CA PRO A 123 -8.55 6.97 3.08
C PRO A 123 -8.75 8.12 4.08
N GLY A 124 -8.27 9.28 3.69
CA GLY A 124 -8.56 10.51 4.41
C GLY A 124 -9.33 11.43 3.50
N PRO A 125 -9.60 12.67 3.94
CA PRO A 125 -10.29 13.61 3.09
C PRO A 125 -9.53 13.81 1.77
N GLY A 126 -10.23 13.69 0.66
CA GLY A 126 -9.65 13.90 -0.66
C GLY A 126 -8.71 12.81 -1.15
N SER A 127 -8.79 11.62 -0.62
CA SER A 127 -7.92 10.51 -1.02
C SER A 127 -8.37 9.88 -2.33
N VAL A 128 -8.11 10.55 -3.44
CA VAL A 128 -8.53 10.08 -4.76
C VAL A 128 -7.85 8.75 -5.11
N TRP A 129 -6.54 8.68 -4.92
CA TRP A 129 -5.77 7.48 -5.23
C TRP A 129 -6.23 6.28 -4.40
N THR A 130 -6.40 6.49 -3.10
CA THR A 130 -6.79 5.41 -2.20
C THR A 130 -8.17 4.87 -2.57
N ASN A 131 -9.11 5.77 -2.86
CA ASN A 131 -10.45 5.34 -3.24
C ASN A 131 -10.46 4.57 -4.56
N ARG A 132 -9.59 4.96 -5.50
CA ARG A 132 -9.45 4.23 -6.75
C ARG A 132 -8.90 2.82 -6.51
N MET A 133 -7.92 2.69 -5.61
CA MET A 133 -7.38 1.37 -5.26
C MET A 133 -8.47 0.47 -4.67
N ILE A 134 -9.31 1.05 -3.82
CA ILE A 134 -10.42 0.29 -3.22
C ILE A 134 -11.37 -0.21 -4.30
N GLU A 135 -11.74 0.66 -5.25
CA GLU A 135 -12.63 0.26 -6.34
C GLU A 135 -12.06 -0.88 -7.16
N ILE A 136 -10.78 -0.76 -7.53
CA ILE A 136 -10.12 -1.78 -8.34
C ILE A 136 -10.00 -3.09 -7.58
N ALA A 137 -9.65 -3.04 -6.31
CA ALA A 137 -9.56 -4.24 -5.50
C ALA A 137 -10.90 -4.96 -5.41
N ASN A 138 -11.99 -4.20 -5.28
CA ASN A 138 -13.32 -4.79 -5.27
C ASN A 138 -13.65 -5.45 -6.61
N GLU A 139 -13.27 -4.81 -7.71
CA GLU A 139 -13.48 -5.40 -9.03
C GLU A 139 -12.68 -6.68 -9.23
N MET A 140 -11.53 -6.77 -8.60
CA MET A 140 -10.66 -7.94 -8.69
C MET A 140 -11.00 -8.99 -7.64
N ASN A 141 -12.03 -8.76 -6.84
CA ASN A 141 -12.46 -9.67 -5.77
C ASN A 141 -11.39 -9.89 -4.71
N ILE A 142 -10.61 -8.87 -4.42
CA ILE A 142 -9.59 -8.91 -3.37
C ILE A 142 -10.24 -8.48 -2.05
N PRO A 143 -10.14 -9.29 -0.99
CA PRO A 143 -10.64 -8.88 0.32
C PRO A 143 -10.07 -7.53 0.74
N THR A 144 -10.93 -6.59 1.07
CA THR A 144 -10.56 -5.21 1.33
C THR A 144 -11.15 -4.75 2.66
N ILE A 145 -10.30 -4.14 3.49
CA ILE A 145 -10.74 -3.50 4.71
C ILE A 145 -10.41 -2.03 4.59
N VAL A 146 -11.38 -1.18 4.90
CA VAL A 146 -11.23 0.25 4.85
C VAL A 146 -11.32 0.80 6.27
N VAL A 147 -10.30 1.54 6.69
CA VAL A 147 -10.25 2.16 8.02
C VAL A 147 -10.20 3.66 7.84
N GLU A 148 -11.16 4.36 8.39
CA GLU A 148 -11.17 5.82 8.32
C GLU A 148 -10.12 6.39 9.25
N LEU A 149 -9.40 7.39 8.78
CA LEU A 149 -8.38 8.04 9.58
C LEU A 149 -9.01 9.09 10.49
N PRO A 150 -8.47 9.28 11.70
CA PRO A 150 -8.96 10.31 12.61
C PRO A 150 -8.43 11.68 12.20
N MET A 151 -8.80 12.15 11.01
CA MET A 151 -8.39 13.43 10.48
C MET A 151 -9.58 14.38 10.41
N ASP A 152 -9.30 15.64 10.73
CA ASP A 152 -10.29 16.67 10.65
C ASP A 152 -10.33 17.22 9.23
N GLU A 153 -11.48 17.23 8.61
CA GLU A 153 -11.64 17.74 7.25
C GLU A 153 -11.36 19.22 7.14
N HIS A 154 -11.44 19.95 8.24
CA HIS A 154 -11.24 21.38 8.26
C HIS A 154 -9.79 21.81 8.42
N GLU A 155 -8.91 20.88 8.53
CA GLU A 155 -7.50 21.16 8.71
C GLU A 155 -6.77 21.42 7.40
#